data_825b7b491b5fe2a4f3b1ccb0fddae18f
#
_entry.id   825b7b491b5fe2a4f3b1ccb0fddae18f
#
_cell.length_a   1.000
_cell.length_b   1.000
_cell.length_c   1.000
_cell.angle_alpha   90.00
_cell.angle_beta   90.00
_cell.angle_gamma   90.00
#
_symmetry.space_group_name_H-M   'P 1'
#
loop_
_entity.id
_entity.type
_entity.pdbx_description
1 polymer ?
#
loop_
_entity_poly.entity_id
_entity_poly.type
_entity_poly.pdbx_seq_one_letter_code
_entity_poly.pdbx_strand_id
1 'polypeptide(L)'
;MKRVLLTVHKFFPEHRAGTEVLTLKVAQELKRRGYQVSVLTANPPDFDARRKHIACDVEELVAYEFDGIAVYSLSEGARLKNSRFTNEHYNPYLKRHYKKIFDLLAPELVHCFHLQNLSSSLLEEAYARKTPVIYSATDFWLICPIVQLRRPEGTNCLGPAPLAVNCLSCYTPKLMPEQAEVIEAVGDKYQSFWQRMKRLPGVIYKLIASTLYFAYLAKKIPGAVHATMERPAVLKYFSNKLSAITVPTCLMQDLFIRSGIKRELIHHIPYGIDTGPLEKGRQKTKSENLRIAFIGAIAEHKGPDLLIKAFLQLPENSKVSLTLYGDLKQFPQYGKYLQELLEIDSPLVKKIILAGTFPNDQIGNIFQEIDVLVVPSRWYENTPLVIQSALAAKTPIIATNLGGMSELIKHGENGLLFEVDNDASLAQQLSKLINDKLLLAKLANNIKPERTIAQMVDSLEKLYIRHGLQSEPEISDSA
;
A
#
# COMPACT_ATOMS: atom_id res chain seq x y z
N MET A 1 -7.87 26.89 16.93
CA MET A 1 -8.11 25.52 16.39
C MET A 1 -7.00 25.25 15.40
N LYS A 2 -6.26 24.15 15.54
CA LYS A 2 -5.08 23.83 14.74
C LYS A 2 -5.50 23.27 13.37
N ARG A 3 -4.95 23.82 12.30
CA ARG A 3 -5.31 23.44 10.91
C ARG A 3 -4.30 22.45 10.36
N VAL A 4 -4.78 21.23 10.06
CA VAL A 4 -3.97 20.15 9.50
C VAL A 4 -4.49 19.79 8.12
N LEU A 5 -3.62 19.82 7.11
CA LEU A 5 -3.90 19.35 5.76
C LEU A 5 -3.33 17.94 5.59
N LEU A 6 -4.20 16.96 5.41
CA LEU A 6 -3.81 15.60 5.05
C LEU A 6 -3.75 15.46 3.53
N THR A 7 -2.80 14.69 2.99
CA THR A 7 -2.73 14.44 1.55
C THR A 7 -2.73 12.94 1.25
N VAL A 8 -3.49 12.56 0.21
CA VAL A 8 -3.58 11.18 -0.27
C VAL A 8 -3.88 11.15 -1.76
N HIS A 9 -3.37 10.17 -2.49
CA HIS A 9 -3.43 10.12 -3.95
C HIS A 9 -4.84 9.89 -4.52
N LYS A 10 -5.70 9.19 -3.77
CA LYS A 10 -7.11 8.91 -4.04
C LYS A 10 -7.87 8.97 -2.74
N PHE A 11 -9.19 9.13 -2.79
CA PHE A 11 -10.00 9.19 -1.57
C PHE A 11 -11.43 8.70 -1.78
N PHE A 12 -12.17 8.61 -0.69
CA PHE A 12 -13.57 8.24 -0.67
C PHE A 12 -14.45 9.21 -1.50
N PRO A 13 -15.60 8.73 -1.95
CA PRO A 13 -16.21 7.41 -1.72
C PRO A 13 -15.79 6.29 -2.69
N GLU A 14 -15.18 6.61 -3.84
CA GLU A 14 -14.86 5.63 -4.89
C GLU A 14 -13.66 4.74 -4.53
N HIS A 15 -12.72 5.30 -3.78
CA HIS A 15 -11.46 4.62 -3.45
C HIS A 15 -11.40 4.30 -1.96
N ARG A 16 -11.31 2.99 -1.65
CA ARG A 16 -11.43 2.45 -0.29
C ARG A 16 -10.33 1.46 0.05
N ALA A 17 -9.12 1.64 -0.53
CA ALA A 17 -7.98 0.80 -0.22
C ALA A 17 -7.34 1.19 1.13
N GLY A 18 -6.28 0.49 1.53
CA GLY A 18 -5.71 0.64 2.87
C GLY A 18 -5.23 2.05 3.20
N THR A 19 -4.60 2.75 2.25
CA THR A 19 -4.10 4.11 2.46
C THR A 19 -5.24 5.10 2.67
N GLU A 20 -6.31 5.01 1.88
CA GLU A 20 -7.48 5.87 1.99
C GLU A 20 -8.22 5.63 3.32
N VAL A 21 -8.39 4.37 3.71
CA VAL A 21 -9.02 4.00 5.00
C VAL A 21 -8.20 4.53 6.16
N LEU A 22 -6.88 4.35 6.15
CA LEU A 22 -6.00 4.86 7.21
C LEU A 22 -6.07 6.39 7.29
N THR A 23 -6.01 7.09 6.14
CA THR A 23 -6.10 8.57 6.09
C THR A 23 -7.44 9.05 6.67
N LEU A 24 -8.56 8.42 6.30
CA LEU A 24 -9.87 8.78 6.82
C LEU A 24 -9.96 8.58 8.33
N LYS A 25 -9.49 7.45 8.85
CA LYS A 25 -9.53 7.15 10.28
C LYS A 25 -8.64 8.12 11.08
N VAL A 26 -7.47 8.48 10.59
CA VAL A 26 -6.62 9.51 11.21
C VAL A 26 -7.28 10.89 11.13
N ALA A 27 -7.93 11.24 10.00
CA ALA A 27 -8.67 12.50 9.87
C ALA A 27 -9.81 12.60 10.89
N GLN A 28 -10.61 11.55 11.04
CA GLN A 28 -11.71 11.47 12.00
C GLN A 28 -11.22 11.61 13.44
N GLU A 29 -10.13 10.91 13.80
CA GLU A 29 -9.56 10.98 15.15
C GLU A 29 -8.96 12.35 15.46
N LEU A 30 -8.23 12.97 14.53
CA LEU A 30 -7.73 14.34 14.68
C LEU A 30 -8.89 15.34 14.84
N LYS A 31 -9.96 15.21 14.04
CA LYS A 31 -11.16 16.04 14.18
C LYS A 31 -11.81 15.87 15.54
N ARG A 32 -11.94 14.64 16.04
CA ARG A 32 -12.45 14.33 17.39
C ARG A 32 -11.61 15.02 18.50
N ARG A 33 -10.31 15.20 18.26
CA ARG A 33 -9.37 15.92 19.16
C ARG A 33 -9.39 17.44 18.98
N GLY A 34 -10.30 17.98 18.19
CA GLY A 34 -10.49 19.43 18.01
C GLY A 34 -9.60 20.07 16.95
N TYR A 35 -8.93 19.27 16.07
CA TYR A 35 -8.24 19.81 14.90
C TYR A 35 -9.23 20.18 13.79
N GLN A 36 -8.92 21.24 13.06
CA GLN A 36 -9.55 21.52 11.78
C GLN A 36 -8.80 20.73 10.71
N VAL A 37 -9.42 19.68 10.20
CA VAL A 37 -8.82 18.75 9.26
C VAL A 37 -9.41 18.93 7.87
N SER A 38 -8.54 19.05 6.88
CA SER A 38 -8.88 18.99 5.46
C SER A 38 -8.07 17.91 4.77
N VAL A 39 -8.65 17.26 3.76
CA VAL A 39 -7.96 16.27 2.93
C VAL A 39 -7.77 16.83 1.52
N LEU A 40 -6.55 16.77 1.00
CA LEU A 40 -6.23 17.07 -0.40
C LEU A 40 -5.96 15.76 -1.13
N THR A 41 -6.65 15.57 -2.25
CA THR A 41 -6.52 14.40 -3.12
C THR A 41 -6.47 14.81 -4.60
N ALA A 42 -6.31 13.86 -5.49
CA ALA A 42 -6.12 14.12 -6.91
C ALA A 42 -7.03 13.31 -7.85
N ASN A 43 -8.07 12.71 -7.35
CA ASN A 43 -9.10 12.05 -8.16
C ASN A 43 -10.46 12.55 -7.69
N PRO A 44 -11.04 13.55 -8.38
CA PRO A 44 -12.38 14.00 -8.04
C PRO A 44 -13.36 12.84 -8.26
N PRO A 45 -14.33 12.70 -7.37
CA PRO A 45 -15.37 11.71 -7.51
C PRO A 45 -16.22 12.00 -8.76
N ASP A 46 -16.81 10.97 -9.36
CA ASP A 46 -17.90 11.16 -10.31
C ASP A 46 -19.05 11.91 -9.61
N PHE A 47 -19.53 12.97 -10.25
CA PHE A 47 -20.52 13.84 -9.64
C PHE A 47 -21.86 13.13 -9.47
N ASP A 48 -22.16 12.65 -8.27
CA ASP A 48 -23.51 12.28 -7.86
C ASP A 48 -24.18 13.47 -7.15
N ALA A 49 -25.41 13.82 -7.57
CA ALA A 49 -26.22 14.91 -7.01
C ALA A 49 -26.47 14.80 -5.49
N ARG A 50 -26.15 13.67 -4.88
CA ARG A 50 -26.34 13.40 -3.43
C ARG A 50 -25.20 13.90 -2.54
N ARG A 51 -24.11 14.47 -3.09
CA ARG A 51 -22.98 14.92 -2.30
C ARG A 51 -23.10 16.36 -1.88
N LYS A 52 -22.70 16.64 -0.65
CA LYS A 52 -22.61 17.99 -0.13
C LYS A 52 -21.38 18.67 -0.73
N HIS A 53 -21.61 19.52 -1.73
CA HIS A 53 -20.56 20.33 -2.32
C HIS A 53 -20.11 21.43 -1.35
N ILE A 54 -18.82 21.73 -1.34
CA ILE A 54 -18.25 22.89 -0.67
C ILE A 54 -17.96 23.93 -1.77
N ALA A 55 -18.39 25.17 -1.58
CA ALA A 55 -18.04 26.25 -2.50
C ALA A 55 -16.52 26.45 -2.52
N CYS A 56 -15.92 26.47 -3.70
CA CYS A 56 -14.49 26.63 -3.89
C CYS A 56 -14.21 27.40 -5.17
N ASP A 57 -13.59 28.58 -5.05
CA ASP A 57 -13.27 29.45 -6.17
C ASP A 57 -11.90 29.16 -6.81
N VAL A 58 -11.24 28.08 -6.40
CA VAL A 58 -9.97 27.66 -7.00
C VAL A 58 -10.24 26.84 -8.26
N GLU A 59 -9.83 27.36 -9.38
CA GLU A 59 -9.92 26.69 -10.68
C GLU A 59 -9.31 25.28 -10.62
N GLU A 60 -9.97 24.32 -11.26
CA GLU A 60 -9.53 22.91 -11.32
C GLU A 60 -9.48 22.20 -9.93
N LEU A 61 -10.11 22.76 -8.91
CA LEU A 61 -10.28 22.17 -7.58
C LEU A 61 -11.76 21.90 -7.30
N VAL A 62 -12.07 20.65 -6.97
CA VAL A 62 -13.42 20.23 -6.55
C VAL A 62 -13.42 20.01 -5.07
N ALA A 63 -14.35 20.61 -4.35
CA ALA A 63 -14.47 20.47 -2.91
C ALA A 63 -15.80 19.81 -2.51
N TYR A 64 -15.73 18.85 -1.60
CA TYR A 64 -16.89 18.11 -1.08
C TYR A 64 -16.67 17.68 0.37
N GLU A 65 -17.73 17.19 1.02
CA GLU A 65 -17.64 16.64 2.37
C GLU A 65 -17.84 15.12 2.34
N PHE A 66 -16.99 14.39 3.03
CA PHE A 66 -17.16 12.95 3.26
C PHE A 66 -16.94 12.61 4.75
N ASP A 67 -17.92 11.98 5.37
CA ASP A 67 -17.93 11.62 6.81
C ASP A 67 -17.55 12.82 7.71
N GLY A 68 -18.04 14.00 7.36
CA GLY A 68 -17.77 15.24 8.08
C GLY A 68 -16.37 15.81 7.89
N ILE A 69 -15.57 15.28 6.97
CA ILE A 69 -14.25 15.79 6.60
C ILE A 69 -14.35 16.58 5.30
N ALA A 70 -13.80 17.79 5.28
CA ALA A 70 -13.69 18.58 4.07
C ALA A 70 -12.61 18.01 3.14
N VAL A 71 -12.97 17.71 1.91
CA VAL A 71 -12.08 17.10 0.90
C VAL A 71 -11.95 18.03 -0.29
N TYR A 72 -10.71 18.26 -0.71
CA TYR A 72 -10.34 19.07 -1.86
C TYR A 72 -9.64 18.17 -2.87
N SER A 73 -10.18 18.07 -4.09
CA SER A 73 -9.65 17.17 -5.11
C SER A 73 -9.23 17.95 -6.36
N LEU A 74 -7.96 17.78 -6.75
CA LEU A 74 -7.45 18.30 -8.02
C LEU A 74 -8.06 17.54 -9.19
N SER A 75 -8.57 18.27 -10.18
CA SER A 75 -9.12 17.70 -11.41
C SER A 75 -8.03 17.01 -12.24
N GLU A 76 -8.44 16.15 -13.17
CA GLU A 76 -7.52 15.51 -14.10
C GLU A 76 -6.81 16.53 -15.00
N GLY A 77 -7.52 17.59 -15.42
CA GLY A 77 -6.96 18.68 -16.20
C GLY A 77 -5.80 19.38 -15.52
N ALA A 78 -5.86 19.60 -14.19
CA ALA A 78 -4.76 20.16 -13.42
C ALA A 78 -3.51 19.29 -13.44
N ARG A 79 -3.67 17.96 -13.47
CA ARG A 79 -2.56 17.00 -13.39
C ARG A 79 -1.82 16.79 -14.71
N LEU A 80 -2.52 16.83 -15.85
CA LEU A 80 -2.00 16.37 -17.13
C LEU A 80 -1.41 17.47 -18.03
N LYS A 81 -1.51 18.75 -17.63
CA LYS A 81 -1.12 19.91 -18.46
C LYS A 81 0.39 20.12 -18.64
N ASN A 82 1.25 19.18 -18.53
CA ASN A 82 2.67 19.29 -18.91
C ASN A 82 3.31 17.91 -19.05
N SER A 83 4.57 17.86 -19.49
CA SER A 83 5.29 16.62 -19.75
C SER A 83 4.90 15.47 -18.84
N ARG A 84 4.24 14.45 -19.37
CA ARG A 84 3.81 13.23 -18.66
C ARG A 84 4.95 12.53 -17.91
N PHE A 85 6.20 12.78 -18.30
CA PHE A 85 7.37 12.06 -17.79
C PHE A 85 7.76 12.48 -16.37
N THR A 86 7.62 13.77 -16.03
CA THR A 86 8.01 14.30 -14.73
C THR A 86 6.82 14.46 -13.79
N ASN A 87 5.60 14.52 -14.33
CA ASN A 87 4.39 14.84 -13.58
C ASN A 87 4.13 13.90 -12.40
N GLU A 88 4.62 12.67 -12.43
CA GLU A 88 4.42 11.71 -11.35
C GLU A 88 5.19 12.13 -10.09
N HIS A 89 6.46 12.48 -10.21
CA HIS A 89 7.28 12.83 -9.05
C HIS A 89 7.45 14.34 -8.84
N TYR A 90 7.41 15.13 -9.90
CA TYR A 90 7.49 16.59 -9.84
C TYR A 90 6.67 17.23 -10.96
N ASN A 91 5.66 18.02 -10.62
CA ASN A 91 4.80 18.72 -11.57
C ASN A 91 4.80 20.23 -11.29
N PRO A 92 5.63 21.02 -11.99
CA PRO A 92 5.71 22.46 -11.76
C PRO A 92 4.41 23.22 -12.06
N TYR A 93 3.53 22.65 -12.91
CA TYR A 93 2.22 23.22 -13.19
C TYR A 93 1.33 23.31 -11.96
N LEU A 94 1.43 22.36 -11.02
CA LEU A 94 0.64 22.33 -9.81
C LEU A 94 1.04 23.40 -8.78
N LYS A 95 2.20 24.06 -8.91
CA LYS A 95 2.65 25.10 -7.96
C LYS A 95 1.62 26.21 -7.77
N ARG A 96 1.03 26.71 -8.86
CA ARG A 96 0.00 27.76 -8.79
C ARG A 96 -1.25 27.31 -8.02
N HIS A 97 -1.62 26.04 -8.15
CA HIS A 97 -2.76 25.47 -7.45
C HIS A 97 -2.44 25.31 -5.95
N TYR A 98 -1.25 24.81 -5.64
CA TYR A 98 -0.82 24.68 -4.24
C TYR A 98 -0.75 26.02 -3.54
N LYS A 99 -0.25 27.07 -4.21
CA LYS A 99 -0.28 28.42 -3.66
C LYS A 99 -1.69 28.83 -3.25
N LYS A 100 -2.67 28.67 -4.17
CA LYS A 100 -4.08 29.01 -3.89
C LYS A 100 -4.70 28.12 -2.79
N ILE A 101 -4.37 26.82 -2.77
CA ILE A 101 -4.83 25.88 -1.74
C ILE A 101 -4.27 26.25 -0.36
N PHE A 102 -3.00 26.60 -0.29
CA PHE A 102 -2.39 27.04 0.97
C PHE A 102 -2.94 28.40 1.41
N ASP A 103 -3.26 29.30 0.49
CA ASP A 103 -3.93 30.57 0.82
C ASP A 103 -5.33 30.32 1.38
N LEU A 104 -6.09 29.40 0.77
CA LEU A 104 -7.45 29.03 1.17
C LEU A 104 -7.50 28.31 2.52
N LEU A 105 -6.66 27.29 2.71
CA LEU A 105 -6.72 26.41 3.87
C LEU A 105 -5.81 26.84 5.02
N ALA A 106 -4.79 27.67 4.72
CA ALA A 106 -3.78 28.17 5.64
C ALA A 106 -3.29 27.08 6.63
N PRO A 107 -2.82 25.92 6.16
CA PRO A 107 -2.46 24.82 7.04
C PRO A 107 -1.24 25.17 7.90
N GLU A 108 -1.34 24.84 9.18
CA GLU A 108 -0.22 24.99 10.13
C GLU A 108 0.69 23.76 10.12
N LEU A 109 0.19 22.65 9.56
CA LEU A 109 0.93 21.42 9.32
C LEU A 109 0.34 20.68 8.12
N VAL A 110 1.21 20.11 7.30
CA VAL A 110 0.82 19.15 6.25
C VAL A 110 1.25 17.76 6.68
N HIS A 111 0.32 16.80 6.61
CA HIS A 111 0.63 15.39 6.84
C HIS A 111 0.31 14.57 5.59
N CYS A 112 1.34 14.10 4.92
CA CYS A 112 1.24 13.34 3.68
C CYS A 112 1.15 11.84 3.95
N PHE A 113 0.05 11.19 3.51
CA PHE A 113 -0.04 9.73 3.44
C PHE A 113 0.38 9.21 2.06
N HIS A 114 0.17 10.03 1.02
CA HIS A 114 0.66 9.73 -0.32
C HIS A 114 0.73 11.00 -1.17
N LEU A 115 1.69 11.01 -2.13
CA LEU A 115 1.87 12.12 -3.06
C LEU A 115 1.79 11.73 -4.54
N GLN A 116 1.50 10.47 -4.87
CA GLN A 116 1.22 10.08 -6.25
C GLN A 116 0.05 10.92 -6.78
N ASN A 117 0.13 11.39 -8.02
CA ASN A 117 -0.80 12.34 -8.63
C ASN A 117 -0.79 13.77 -8.02
N LEU A 118 -0.28 13.96 -6.82
CA LEU A 118 -0.06 15.27 -6.20
C LEU A 118 1.36 15.79 -6.41
N SER A 119 2.31 14.90 -6.67
CA SER A 119 3.74 15.16 -6.86
C SER A 119 4.46 15.87 -5.68
N SER A 120 5.79 15.91 -5.73
CA SER A 120 6.60 16.62 -4.74
C SER A 120 6.51 18.14 -4.82
N SER A 121 5.83 18.71 -5.84
CA SER A 121 5.61 20.16 -5.96
C SER A 121 4.83 20.75 -4.76
N LEU A 122 3.99 19.95 -4.11
CA LEU A 122 3.31 20.34 -2.86
C LEU A 122 4.33 20.62 -1.75
N LEU A 123 5.37 19.79 -1.64
CA LEU A 123 6.42 19.95 -0.63
C LEU A 123 7.22 21.23 -0.84
N GLU A 124 7.39 21.65 -2.08
CA GLU A 124 8.04 22.91 -2.42
C GLU A 124 7.26 24.12 -1.88
N GLU A 125 5.94 24.14 -2.06
CA GLU A 125 5.08 25.21 -1.54
C GLU A 125 5.07 25.22 0.00
N ALA A 126 4.92 24.04 0.62
CA ALA A 126 5.00 23.93 2.07
C ALA A 126 6.33 24.44 2.63
N TYR A 127 7.45 24.08 1.98
CA TYR A 127 8.78 24.54 2.35
C TYR A 127 8.93 26.07 2.21
N ALA A 128 8.44 26.65 1.10
CA ALA A 128 8.47 28.09 0.87
C ALA A 128 7.72 28.88 1.97
N ARG A 129 6.64 28.31 2.50
CA ARG A 129 5.84 28.88 3.59
C ARG A 129 6.34 28.51 4.99
N LYS A 130 7.40 27.73 5.11
CA LYS A 130 7.90 27.17 6.38
C LYS A 130 6.84 26.34 7.12
N THR A 131 5.86 25.79 6.41
CA THR A 131 4.86 24.89 6.97
C THR A 131 5.51 23.50 7.17
N PRO A 132 5.51 22.96 8.39
CA PRO A 132 6.08 21.65 8.66
C PRO A 132 5.33 20.55 7.91
N VAL A 133 6.08 19.59 7.37
CA VAL A 133 5.51 18.45 6.63
C VAL A 133 5.97 17.15 7.26
N ILE A 134 5.00 16.33 7.63
CA ILE A 134 5.21 14.95 8.05
C ILE A 134 4.74 14.02 6.94
N TYR A 135 5.49 12.96 6.66
CA TYR A 135 5.13 11.97 5.66
C TYR A 135 4.96 10.60 6.33
N SER A 136 3.75 10.05 6.32
CA SER A 136 3.49 8.67 6.74
C SER A 136 3.55 7.76 5.53
N ALA A 137 4.60 6.96 5.44
CA ALA A 137 4.82 6.08 4.31
C ALA A 137 3.84 4.90 4.35
N THR A 138 2.89 4.86 3.42
CA THR A 138 1.92 3.77 3.28
C THR A 138 2.36 2.72 2.27
N ASP A 139 3.32 3.08 1.42
CA ASP A 139 3.98 2.23 0.44
C ASP A 139 5.38 2.75 0.12
N PHE A 140 6.01 2.22 -0.93
CA PHE A 140 7.37 2.57 -1.32
C PHE A 140 7.46 3.70 -2.35
N TRP A 141 6.45 4.57 -2.48
CA TRP A 141 6.43 5.63 -3.50
C TRP A 141 7.67 6.52 -3.49
N LEU A 142 8.22 6.85 -2.33
CA LEU A 142 9.42 7.68 -2.23
C LEU A 142 10.65 7.07 -2.93
N ILE A 143 10.71 5.75 -3.06
CA ILE A 143 11.86 5.04 -3.63
C ILE A 143 11.52 4.14 -4.83
N CYS A 144 10.24 3.86 -5.07
CA CYS A 144 9.80 2.99 -6.16
C CYS A 144 8.68 3.65 -6.97
N PRO A 145 8.85 3.87 -8.29
CA PRO A 145 7.84 4.51 -9.12
C PRO A 145 6.56 3.69 -9.30
N ILE A 146 6.63 2.38 -9.08
CA ILE A 146 5.46 1.49 -9.13
C ILE A 146 4.98 1.06 -7.74
N VAL A 147 5.49 1.68 -6.68
CA VAL A 147 5.15 1.57 -5.26
C VAL A 147 5.36 0.19 -4.61
N GLN A 148 5.65 -0.86 -5.38
CA GLN A 148 5.58 -2.26 -4.94
C GLN A 148 6.94 -2.89 -4.63
N LEU A 149 8.07 -2.29 -5.08
CA LEU A 149 9.39 -2.92 -5.03
C LEU A 149 9.40 -4.35 -5.60
N ARG A 150 8.60 -4.58 -6.64
CA ARG A 150 8.50 -5.86 -7.36
C ARG A 150 8.74 -5.61 -8.84
N ARG A 151 9.64 -6.35 -9.42
CA ARG A 151 9.99 -6.26 -10.84
C ARG A 151 8.96 -6.97 -11.72
N PRO A 152 8.87 -6.65 -13.03
CA PRO A 152 7.94 -7.32 -13.94
C PRO A 152 8.08 -8.85 -13.97
N GLU A 153 9.30 -9.36 -13.84
CA GLU A 153 9.59 -10.81 -13.78
C GLU A 153 9.21 -11.46 -12.44
N GLY A 154 8.58 -10.73 -11.54
CA GLY A 154 8.08 -11.26 -10.27
C GLY A 154 9.08 -11.26 -9.11
N THR A 155 10.33 -10.81 -9.31
CA THR A 155 11.32 -10.74 -8.23
C THR A 155 11.18 -9.47 -7.39
N ASN A 156 11.50 -9.57 -6.10
CA ASN A 156 11.49 -8.41 -5.21
C ASN A 156 12.74 -7.52 -5.45
N CYS A 157 12.54 -6.19 -5.30
CA CYS A 157 13.54 -5.17 -5.57
C CYS A 157 13.91 -4.44 -4.28
N LEU A 158 15.18 -4.07 -4.14
CA LEU A 158 15.68 -3.31 -2.98
C LEU A 158 15.69 -1.78 -3.19
N GLY A 159 15.13 -1.32 -4.31
CA GLY A 159 15.10 0.09 -4.69
C GLY A 159 15.86 0.40 -5.98
N PRO A 160 15.99 1.69 -6.35
CA PRO A 160 16.66 2.08 -7.57
C PRO A 160 18.18 1.81 -7.50
N ALA A 161 18.71 1.24 -8.57
CA ALA A 161 20.14 1.17 -8.81
C ALA A 161 20.71 2.56 -9.13
N PRO A 162 22.04 2.75 -9.20
CA PRO A 162 22.62 3.99 -9.70
C PRO A 162 21.99 4.38 -11.05
N LEU A 163 21.63 5.66 -11.19
CA LEU A 163 20.91 6.21 -12.34
C LEU A 163 19.53 5.56 -12.61
N ALA A 164 19.00 4.80 -11.65
CA ALA A 164 17.68 4.14 -11.72
C ALA A 164 17.46 3.28 -12.99
N VAL A 165 18.52 2.73 -13.58
CA VAL A 165 18.44 1.96 -14.84
C VAL A 165 17.55 0.71 -14.71
N ASN A 166 17.47 0.11 -13.52
CA ASN A 166 16.60 -1.02 -13.22
C ASN A 166 15.11 -0.63 -13.12
N CYS A 167 14.78 0.67 -13.05
CA CYS A 167 13.41 1.14 -12.95
C CYS A 167 12.75 1.35 -14.33
N LEU A 168 13.53 1.41 -15.40
CA LEU A 168 13.00 1.68 -16.75
C LEU A 168 11.97 0.63 -17.18
N SER A 169 12.26 -0.65 -16.98
CA SER A 169 11.34 -1.74 -17.32
C SER A 169 10.06 -1.77 -16.46
N CYS A 170 10.13 -1.25 -15.22
CA CYS A 170 9.00 -1.20 -14.32
C CYS A 170 8.10 0.02 -14.54
N TYR A 171 8.73 1.18 -14.79
CA TYR A 171 8.08 2.47 -14.70
C TYR A 171 7.56 2.97 -16.04
N THR A 172 8.39 2.89 -17.08
CA THR A 172 8.06 3.46 -18.37
C THR A 172 6.80 2.86 -19.01
N PRO A 173 6.56 1.54 -18.98
CA PRO A 173 5.33 0.96 -19.51
C PRO A 173 4.06 1.44 -18.78
N LYS A 174 4.16 1.74 -17.49
CA LYS A 174 3.01 2.21 -16.70
C LYS A 174 2.68 3.68 -16.92
N LEU A 175 3.70 4.53 -17.09
CA LEU A 175 3.49 5.95 -17.40
C LEU A 175 3.10 6.19 -18.83
N MET A 176 3.55 5.35 -19.73
CA MET A 176 3.45 5.52 -21.17
C MET A 176 2.98 4.21 -21.81
N PRO A 177 1.71 3.85 -21.64
CA PRO A 177 1.17 2.64 -22.25
C PRO A 177 1.39 2.59 -23.76
N GLU A 178 1.31 3.74 -24.43
CA GLU A 178 1.56 3.88 -25.87
C GLU A 178 3.02 3.59 -26.27
N GLN A 179 3.94 3.58 -25.32
CA GLN A 179 5.36 3.24 -25.54
C GLN A 179 5.69 1.83 -25.06
N ALA A 180 4.73 1.11 -24.47
CA ALA A 180 4.95 -0.25 -23.95
C ALA A 180 5.38 -1.19 -25.07
N GLU A 181 4.74 -1.11 -26.25
CA GLU A 181 5.09 -1.89 -27.45
C GLU A 181 6.55 -1.66 -27.89
N VAL A 182 7.06 -0.41 -27.76
CA VAL A 182 8.46 -0.10 -28.08
C VAL A 182 9.40 -0.80 -27.12
N ILE A 183 9.05 -0.86 -25.84
CA ILE A 183 9.86 -1.48 -24.79
C ILE A 183 9.86 -3.01 -24.97
N GLU A 184 8.69 -3.58 -25.28
CA GLU A 184 8.52 -5.01 -25.54
C GLU A 184 9.28 -5.43 -26.81
N ALA A 185 9.12 -4.69 -27.92
CA ALA A 185 9.83 -4.92 -29.18
C ALA A 185 11.36 -4.83 -29.03
N VAL A 186 11.87 -4.02 -28.09
CA VAL A 186 13.31 -3.98 -27.75
C VAL A 186 13.72 -5.28 -27.08
N GLY A 187 12.92 -5.77 -26.14
CA GLY A 187 13.16 -7.07 -25.50
C GLY A 187 13.25 -8.19 -26.53
N ASP A 188 12.26 -8.30 -27.42
CA ASP A 188 12.14 -9.34 -28.45
C ASP A 188 13.24 -9.24 -29.51
N LYS A 189 13.48 -8.05 -30.04
CA LYS A 189 14.51 -7.83 -31.08
C LYS A 189 15.91 -8.26 -30.62
N TYR A 190 16.24 -8.13 -29.34
CA TYR A 190 17.52 -8.49 -28.79
C TYR A 190 17.53 -9.87 -28.12
N GLN A 191 16.42 -10.62 -28.13
CA GLN A 191 16.34 -11.92 -27.47
C GLN A 191 17.36 -12.91 -28.04
N SER A 192 17.55 -12.97 -29.37
CA SER A 192 18.58 -13.81 -30.01
C SER A 192 19.99 -13.35 -29.73
N PHE A 193 20.23 -12.04 -29.65
CA PHE A 193 21.50 -11.46 -29.24
C PHE A 193 21.79 -11.82 -27.77
N TRP A 194 20.80 -11.67 -26.90
CA TRP A 194 20.90 -12.05 -25.50
C TRP A 194 21.19 -13.53 -25.28
N GLN A 195 20.61 -14.41 -26.07
CA GLN A 195 20.88 -15.84 -26.01
C GLN A 195 22.36 -16.18 -26.38
N ARG A 196 22.90 -15.46 -27.36
CA ARG A 196 24.33 -15.60 -27.71
C ARG A 196 25.26 -15.05 -26.62
N MET A 197 24.88 -13.93 -26.03
CA MET A 197 25.67 -13.25 -24.98
C MET A 197 25.62 -13.98 -23.63
N LYS A 198 24.65 -14.88 -23.38
CA LYS A 198 24.59 -15.72 -22.17
C LYS A 198 25.86 -16.62 -21.95
N ARG A 199 26.72 -16.75 -22.96
CA ARG A 199 27.98 -17.46 -22.84
C ARG A 199 29.08 -16.66 -22.10
N LEU A 200 28.86 -15.35 -21.88
CA LEU A 200 29.77 -14.51 -21.10
C LEU A 200 29.54 -14.69 -19.58
N PRO A 201 30.56 -14.44 -18.76
CA PRO A 201 30.39 -14.39 -17.31
C PRO A 201 29.20 -13.52 -16.93
N GLY A 202 28.31 -14.01 -16.06
CA GLY A 202 26.98 -13.43 -15.83
C GLY A 202 26.99 -11.95 -15.43
N VAL A 203 28.06 -11.46 -14.78
CA VAL A 203 28.21 -10.03 -14.43
C VAL A 203 28.49 -9.19 -15.67
N ILE A 204 29.40 -9.65 -16.55
CA ILE A 204 29.76 -8.94 -17.79
C ILE A 204 28.58 -8.92 -18.76
N TYR A 205 27.90 -10.05 -18.90
CA TYR A 205 26.66 -10.14 -19.68
C TYR A 205 25.62 -9.11 -19.23
N LYS A 206 25.31 -9.08 -17.91
CA LYS A 206 24.33 -8.15 -17.35
C LYS A 206 24.72 -6.69 -17.57
N LEU A 207 25.99 -6.34 -17.44
CA LEU A 207 26.48 -4.98 -17.63
C LEU A 207 26.32 -4.53 -19.08
N ILE A 208 26.79 -5.34 -20.04
CA ILE A 208 26.66 -5.02 -21.48
C ILE A 208 25.19 -4.97 -21.90
N ALA A 209 24.40 -5.94 -21.46
CA ALA A 209 22.97 -6.00 -21.73
C ALA A 209 22.24 -4.73 -21.27
N SER A 210 22.48 -4.35 -20.02
CA SER A 210 21.86 -3.15 -19.43
C SER A 210 22.27 -1.88 -20.18
N THR A 211 23.54 -1.75 -20.56
CA THR A 211 24.07 -0.56 -21.24
C THR A 211 23.47 -0.41 -22.64
N LEU A 212 23.42 -1.50 -23.41
CA LEU A 212 22.84 -1.46 -24.78
C LEU A 212 21.33 -1.22 -24.75
N TYR A 213 20.63 -1.87 -23.81
CA TYR A 213 19.20 -1.65 -23.61
C TYR A 213 18.91 -0.19 -23.21
N PHE A 214 19.69 0.35 -22.27
CA PHE A 214 19.60 1.74 -21.86
C PHE A 214 19.85 2.70 -23.03
N ALA A 215 20.93 2.50 -23.80
CA ALA A 215 21.26 3.37 -24.95
C ALA A 215 20.16 3.35 -26.02
N TYR A 216 19.54 2.21 -26.26
CA TYR A 216 18.42 2.10 -27.16
C TYR A 216 17.18 2.85 -26.67
N LEU A 217 16.80 2.66 -25.41
CA LEU A 217 15.66 3.38 -24.80
C LEU A 217 15.90 4.89 -24.77
N ALA A 218 17.13 5.33 -24.44
CA ALA A 218 17.50 6.75 -24.44
C ALA A 218 17.34 7.39 -25.83
N LYS A 219 17.55 6.62 -26.91
CA LYS A 219 17.32 7.07 -28.28
C LYS A 219 15.83 7.09 -28.66
N LYS A 220 15.04 6.10 -28.20
CA LYS A 220 13.63 5.94 -28.60
C LYS A 220 12.66 6.74 -27.73
N ILE A 221 12.92 6.79 -26.43
CA ILE A 221 12.04 7.44 -25.43
C ILE A 221 12.86 8.30 -24.45
N PRO A 222 13.60 9.33 -24.94
CA PRO A 222 14.56 10.08 -24.12
C PRO A 222 13.90 10.75 -22.89
N GLY A 223 12.68 11.26 -23.04
CA GLY A 223 11.96 11.90 -21.95
C GLY A 223 11.62 10.94 -20.81
N ALA A 224 11.20 9.70 -21.11
CA ALA A 224 10.92 8.69 -20.10
C ALA A 224 12.18 8.23 -19.38
N VAL A 225 13.28 8.06 -20.11
CA VAL A 225 14.58 7.72 -19.56
C VAL A 225 15.05 8.81 -18.60
N HIS A 226 15.02 10.07 -19.03
CA HIS A 226 15.40 11.22 -18.21
C HIS A 226 14.57 11.27 -16.91
N ALA A 227 13.23 11.22 -17.02
CA ALA A 227 12.34 11.27 -15.87
C ALA A 227 12.58 10.11 -14.88
N THR A 228 12.85 8.91 -15.39
CA THR A 228 13.14 7.74 -14.55
C THR A 228 14.47 7.92 -13.80
N MET A 229 15.50 8.47 -14.47
CA MET A 229 16.80 8.73 -13.85
C MET A 229 16.75 9.85 -12.82
N GLU A 230 16.01 10.90 -13.09
CA GLU A 230 15.88 12.09 -12.23
C GLU A 230 15.09 11.79 -10.95
N ARG A 231 14.06 10.95 -11.04
CA ARG A 231 13.11 10.69 -9.97
C ARG A 231 13.74 10.38 -8.59
N PRO A 232 14.71 9.46 -8.45
CA PRO A 232 15.31 9.17 -7.15
C PRO A 232 16.03 10.38 -6.53
N ALA A 233 16.69 11.18 -7.36
CA ALA A 233 17.40 12.37 -6.88
C ALA A 233 16.43 13.45 -6.39
N VAL A 234 15.36 13.71 -7.15
CA VAL A 234 14.31 14.67 -6.81
C VAL A 234 13.59 14.25 -5.52
N LEU A 235 13.14 12.99 -5.45
CA LEU A 235 12.43 12.52 -4.26
C LEU A 235 13.32 12.46 -3.01
N LYS A 236 14.58 12.05 -3.15
CA LYS A 236 15.57 12.10 -2.06
C LYS A 236 15.77 13.54 -1.57
N TYR A 237 15.89 14.51 -2.48
CA TYR A 237 16.05 15.92 -2.12
C TYR A 237 14.86 16.42 -1.29
N PHE A 238 13.63 16.20 -1.75
CA PHE A 238 12.45 16.63 -1.01
C PHE A 238 12.23 15.83 0.27
N SER A 239 12.45 14.51 0.26
CA SER A 239 12.34 13.68 1.47
C SER A 239 13.27 14.16 2.60
N ASN A 240 14.50 14.58 2.25
CA ASN A 240 15.46 15.08 3.24
C ASN A 240 15.18 16.52 3.73
N LYS A 241 14.13 17.16 3.22
CA LYS A 241 13.61 18.45 3.69
C LYS A 241 12.32 18.32 4.51
N LEU A 242 11.77 17.12 4.63
CA LEU A 242 10.60 16.87 5.47
C LEU A 242 10.96 17.08 6.95
N SER A 243 9.96 17.44 7.75
CA SER A 243 10.12 17.55 9.20
C SER A 243 10.27 16.17 9.85
N ALA A 244 9.49 15.19 9.40
CA ALA A 244 9.60 13.80 9.81
C ALA A 244 9.01 12.85 8.76
N ILE A 245 9.46 11.60 8.76
CA ILE A 245 8.90 10.50 7.99
C ILE A 245 8.53 9.39 8.97
N THR A 246 7.28 8.91 8.94
CA THR A 246 6.88 7.76 9.72
C THR A 246 6.81 6.52 8.85
N VAL A 247 7.31 5.42 9.35
CA VAL A 247 7.29 4.11 8.68
C VAL A 247 6.68 3.06 9.60
N PRO A 248 5.84 2.15 9.09
CA PRO A 248 5.18 1.15 9.92
C PRO A 248 6.05 -0.07 10.22
N THR A 249 7.15 -0.29 9.47
CA THR A 249 7.99 -1.48 9.57
C THR A 249 9.48 -1.16 9.57
N CYS A 250 10.28 -2.01 10.19
CA CYS A 250 11.74 -1.90 10.17
C CYS A 250 12.29 -2.11 8.76
N LEU A 251 11.71 -3.02 7.98
CA LEU A 251 12.07 -3.19 6.58
C LEU A 251 11.99 -1.88 5.79
N MET A 252 10.86 -1.15 5.92
CA MET A 252 10.70 0.12 5.20
C MET A 252 11.71 1.17 5.67
N GLN A 253 12.00 1.22 6.96
CA GLN A 253 13.04 2.06 7.53
C GLN A 253 14.39 1.80 6.85
N ASP A 254 14.80 0.53 6.80
CA ASP A 254 16.09 0.13 6.22
C ASP A 254 16.18 0.44 4.72
N LEU A 255 15.09 0.20 3.97
CA LEU A 255 15.05 0.49 2.54
C LEU A 255 15.12 2.00 2.25
N PHE A 256 14.48 2.83 3.08
CA PHE A 256 14.54 4.28 2.95
C PHE A 256 15.94 4.82 3.28
N ILE A 257 16.58 4.31 4.33
CA ILE A 257 17.97 4.68 4.69
C ILE A 257 18.93 4.29 3.56
N ARG A 258 18.84 3.07 3.03
CA ARG A 258 19.63 2.61 1.88
C ARG A 258 19.42 3.47 0.64
N SER A 259 18.25 4.04 0.46
CA SER A 259 17.94 4.97 -0.64
C SER A 259 18.44 6.40 -0.39
N GLY A 260 19.11 6.65 0.73
CA GLY A 260 19.75 7.92 1.08
C GLY A 260 18.83 8.91 1.76
N ILE A 261 17.72 8.47 2.32
CA ILE A 261 16.89 9.28 3.24
C ILE A 261 17.59 9.27 4.61
N LYS A 262 17.67 10.44 5.22
CA LYS A 262 18.37 10.64 6.48
C LYS A 262 17.68 9.88 7.62
N ARG A 263 18.46 9.11 8.39
CA ARG A 263 17.98 8.28 9.51
C ARG A 263 17.23 9.08 10.56
N GLU A 264 17.72 10.27 10.89
CA GLU A 264 17.15 11.16 11.91
C GLU A 264 15.74 11.66 11.59
N LEU A 265 15.33 11.63 10.32
CA LEU A 265 13.97 11.98 9.89
C LEU A 265 12.99 10.83 10.02
N ILE A 266 13.48 9.58 10.14
CA ILE A 266 12.64 8.39 10.07
C ILE A 266 12.27 7.91 11.47
N HIS A 267 10.96 7.84 11.73
CA HIS A 267 10.36 7.38 12.98
C HIS A 267 9.55 6.12 12.74
N HIS A 268 9.83 5.05 13.48
CA HIS A 268 9.04 3.84 13.41
C HIS A 268 7.74 4.04 14.21
N ILE A 269 6.62 4.17 13.50
CA ILE A 269 5.28 4.32 14.07
C ILE A 269 4.38 3.29 13.36
N PRO A 270 4.13 2.13 13.98
CA PRO A 270 3.19 1.14 13.46
C PRO A 270 1.80 1.72 13.29
N TYR A 271 1.06 1.24 12.28
CA TYR A 271 -0.32 1.68 12.08
C TYR A 271 -1.22 1.29 13.26
N GLY A 272 -2.25 2.09 13.44
CA GLY A 272 -3.38 1.74 14.28
C GLY A 272 -4.55 1.22 13.44
N ILE A 273 -5.44 0.49 14.08
CA ILE A 273 -6.65 -0.02 13.47
C ILE A 273 -7.88 0.35 14.30
N ASP A 274 -9.04 0.43 13.64
CA ASP A 274 -10.33 0.53 14.31
C ASP A 274 -10.74 -0.86 14.80
N THR A 275 -10.59 -1.11 16.09
CA THR A 275 -10.85 -2.41 16.69
C THR A 275 -12.33 -2.67 17.00
N GLY A 276 -13.17 -1.64 17.09
CA GLY A 276 -14.57 -1.75 17.47
C GLY A 276 -15.36 -2.75 16.61
N PRO A 277 -15.37 -2.60 15.28
CA PRO A 277 -16.07 -3.54 14.40
C PRO A 277 -15.54 -4.98 14.48
N LEU A 278 -14.28 -5.18 14.92
CA LEU A 278 -13.61 -6.48 14.97
C LEU A 278 -13.83 -7.26 16.25
N GLU A 279 -14.35 -6.61 17.31
CA GLU A 279 -14.65 -7.28 18.59
C GLU A 279 -15.63 -8.43 18.41
N LYS A 280 -16.62 -8.26 17.53
CA LYS A 280 -17.58 -9.31 17.18
C LYS A 280 -16.89 -10.52 16.58
N GLY A 281 -15.86 -10.34 15.77
CA GLY A 281 -15.06 -11.39 15.14
C GLY A 281 -14.29 -12.29 16.10
N ARG A 282 -14.16 -11.88 17.38
CA ARG A 282 -13.53 -12.71 18.43
C ARG A 282 -14.41 -13.90 18.83
N GLN A 283 -15.72 -13.81 18.59
CA GLN A 283 -16.68 -14.87 18.90
C GLN A 283 -16.92 -15.69 17.65
N LYS A 284 -16.16 -16.78 17.49
CA LYS A 284 -16.30 -17.67 16.33
C LYS A 284 -17.62 -18.43 16.38
N THR A 285 -18.31 -18.54 15.25
CA THR A 285 -19.43 -19.46 15.08
C THR A 285 -18.91 -20.90 15.14
N LYS A 286 -19.77 -21.83 15.57
CA LYS A 286 -19.42 -23.26 15.63
C LYS A 286 -19.28 -23.83 14.23
N SER A 287 -18.20 -24.56 13.99
CA SER A 287 -17.96 -25.29 12.74
C SER A 287 -17.22 -26.60 13.02
N GLU A 288 -17.54 -27.64 12.26
CA GLU A 288 -16.75 -28.87 12.25
C GLU A 288 -15.51 -28.76 11.37
N ASN A 289 -15.56 -27.87 10.37
CA ASN A 289 -14.48 -27.62 9.44
C ASN A 289 -13.56 -26.52 9.95
N LEU A 290 -12.27 -26.63 9.69
CA LEU A 290 -11.33 -25.51 9.78
C LEU A 290 -11.61 -24.54 8.61
N ARG A 291 -12.09 -23.35 8.92
CA ARG A 291 -12.46 -22.32 7.94
C ARG A 291 -11.26 -21.45 7.64
N ILE A 292 -10.69 -21.67 6.47
CA ILE A 292 -9.54 -20.96 5.93
C ILE A 292 -10.06 -19.82 5.06
N ALA A 293 -9.48 -18.63 5.19
CA ALA A 293 -9.88 -17.50 4.33
C ALA A 293 -8.69 -16.73 3.78
N PHE A 294 -8.92 -16.13 2.61
CA PHE A 294 -8.15 -15.04 2.03
C PHE A 294 -9.04 -13.80 1.94
N ILE A 295 -8.51 -12.63 2.29
CA ILE A 295 -9.19 -11.34 2.13
C ILE A 295 -8.22 -10.36 1.47
N GLY A 296 -8.55 -9.88 0.26
CA GLY A 296 -7.73 -8.92 -0.45
C GLY A 296 -8.01 -8.81 -1.94
N ALA A 297 -7.26 -7.97 -2.63
CA ALA A 297 -7.33 -7.88 -4.08
C ALA A 297 -6.98 -9.23 -4.72
N ILE A 298 -7.79 -9.69 -5.66
CA ILE A 298 -7.52 -10.89 -6.45
C ILE A 298 -6.47 -10.54 -7.51
N ALA A 299 -5.21 -10.54 -7.09
CA ALA A 299 -4.07 -10.11 -7.90
C ALA A 299 -2.88 -11.05 -7.70
N GLU A 300 -2.07 -11.21 -8.74
CA GLU A 300 -0.94 -12.15 -8.77
C GLU A 300 0.04 -11.91 -7.58
N HIS A 301 0.36 -10.66 -7.28
CA HIS A 301 1.26 -10.31 -6.19
C HIS A 301 0.70 -10.59 -4.79
N LYS A 302 -0.63 -10.77 -4.64
CA LYS A 302 -1.30 -11.15 -3.39
C LYS A 302 -1.36 -12.67 -3.21
N GLY A 303 -1.12 -13.46 -4.26
CA GLY A 303 -0.92 -14.90 -4.22
C GLY A 303 -2.12 -15.79 -3.88
N PRO A 304 -3.39 -15.43 -4.17
CA PRO A 304 -4.51 -16.34 -3.88
C PRO A 304 -4.43 -17.66 -4.63
N ASP A 305 -3.78 -17.71 -5.79
CA ASP A 305 -3.48 -18.96 -6.52
C ASP A 305 -2.56 -19.89 -5.72
N LEU A 306 -1.60 -19.35 -4.99
CA LEU A 306 -0.70 -20.12 -4.12
C LEU A 306 -1.50 -20.82 -3.01
N LEU A 307 -2.49 -20.12 -2.44
CA LEU A 307 -3.38 -20.69 -1.43
C LEU A 307 -4.28 -21.78 -2.02
N ILE A 308 -4.85 -21.57 -3.20
CA ILE A 308 -5.65 -22.61 -3.89
C ILE A 308 -4.79 -23.84 -4.14
N LYS A 309 -3.59 -23.69 -4.70
CA LYS A 309 -2.66 -24.80 -4.95
C LYS A 309 -2.28 -25.56 -3.68
N ALA A 310 -1.98 -24.84 -2.62
CA ALA A 310 -1.67 -25.43 -1.31
C ALA A 310 -2.89 -26.17 -0.72
N PHE A 311 -4.08 -25.61 -0.85
CA PHE A 311 -5.33 -26.22 -0.38
C PHE A 311 -5.63 -27.54 -1.11
N LEU A 312 -5.40 -27.59 -2.42
CA LEU A 312 -5.60 -28.79 -3.25
C LEU A 312 -4.58 -29.91 -2.96
N GLN A 313 -3.50 -29.64 -2.23
CA GLN A 313 -2.54 -30.67 -1.77
C GLN A 313 -2.97 -31.34 -0.45
N LEU A 314 -4.02 -30.86 0.20
CA LEU A 314 -4.52 -31.45 1.45
C LEU A 314 -5.19 -32.81 1.18
N PRO A 315 -5.25 -33.71 2.19
CA PRO A 315 -6.04 -34.94 2.05
C PRO A 315 -7.52 -34.64 1.75
N GLU A 316 -8.11 -35.33 0.79
CA GLU A 316 -9.48 -35.09 0.30
C GLU A 316 -10.55 -35.16 1.42
N ASN A 317 -10.35 -36.05 2.40
CA ASN A 317 -11.24 -36.24 3.54
C ASN A 317 -11.05 -35.17 4.65
N SER A 318 -10.13 -34.20 4.47
CA SER A 318 -9.90 -33.16 5.47
C SER A 318 -11.17 -32.34 5.72
N LYS A 319 -11.47 -32.10 7.00
CA LYS A 319 -12.56 -31.21 7.43
C LYS A 319 -12.12 -29.75 7.33
N VAL A 320 -12.11 -29.21 6.11
CA VAL A 320 -11.68 -27.86 5.77
C VAL A 320 -12.64 -27.17 4.81
N SER A 321 -12.66 -25.84 4.83
CA SER A 321 -13.26 -25.01 3.78
C SER A 321 -12.35 -23.82 3.51
N LEU A 322 -12.36 -23.33 2.28
CA LEU A 322 -11.60 -22.16 1.85
C LEU A 322 -12.54 -21.12 1.26
N THR A 323 -12.48 -19.89 1.78
CA THR A 323 -13.24 -18.76 1.25
C THR A 323 -12.30 -17.64 0.81
N LEU A 324 -12.44 -17.22 -0.46
CA LEU A 324 -11.68 -16.09 -0.99
C LEU A 324 -12.60 -14.87 -1.12
N TYR A 325 -12.27 -13.82 -0.40
CA TYR A 325 -12.93 -12.51 -0.48
C TYR A 325 -12.11 -11.55 -1.30
N GLY A 326 -12.66 -11.08 -2.42
CA GLY A 326 -12.05 -10.12 -3.32
C GLY A 326 -12.77 -10.05 -4.66
N ASP A 327 -12.50 -8.99 -5.43
CA ASP A 327 -13.13 -8.80 -6.74
C ASP A 327 -12.30 -9.47 -7.84
N LEU A 328 -12.87 -10.51 -8.46
CA LEU A 328 -12.28 -11.22 -9.61
C LEU A 328 -12.19 -10.34 -10.87
N LYS A 329 -13.02 -9.29 -10.96
CA LYS A 329 -13.06 -8.39 -12.12
C LYS A 329 -12.01 -7.29 -12.06
N GLN A 330 -11.39 -7.05 -10.90
CA GLN A 330 -10.37 -6.02 -10.74
C GLN A 330 -9.13 -6.29 -11.62
N PHE A 331 -8.75 -7.57 -11.79
CA PHE A 331 -7.68 -8.05 -12.67
C PHE A 331 -8.21 -9.22 -13.51
N PRO A 332 -8.94 -8.95 -14.61
CA PRO A 332 -9.75 -9.97 -15.29
C PRO A 332 -8.96 -11.19 -15.78
N GLN A 333 -7.75 -10.98 -16.31
CA GLN A 333 -6.89 -12.08 -16.79
C GLN A 333 -6.48 -13.02 -15.64
N TYR A 334 -6.12 -12.43 -14.50
CA TYR A 334 -5.75 -13.21 -13.33
C TYR A 334 -6.97 -13.87 -12.67
N GLY A 335 -8.12 -13.18 -12.66
CA GLY A 335 -9.39 -13.75 -12.22
C GLY A 335 -9.79 -14.98 -13.03
N LYS A 336 -9.62 -14.92 -14.35
CA LYS A 336 -9.83 -16.08 -15.24
C LYS A 336 -8.89 -17.24 -14.92
N TYR A 337 -7.61 -16.96 -14.73
CA TYR A 337 -6.63 -17.97 -14.33
C TYR A 337 -7.03 -18.68 -13.01
N LEU A 338 -7.53 -17.93 -12.01
CA LEU A 338 -8.02 -18.55 -10.77
C LEU A 338 -9.23 -19.45 -11.00
N GLN A 339 -10.16 -19.08 -11.90
CA GLN A 339 -11.30 -19.90 -12.25
C GLN A 339 -10.85 -21.20 -12.94
N GLU A 340 -9.87 -21.13 -13.84
CA GLU A 340 -9.27 -22.31 -14.49
C GLU A 340 -8.64 -23.28 -13.47
N LEU A 341 -8.04 -22.78 -12.39
CA LEU A 341 -7.52 -23.62 -11.29
C LEU A 341 -8.63 -24.37 -10.55
N LEU A 342 -9.87 -23.91 -10.60
CA LEU A 342 -11.03 -24.55 -9.96
C LEU A 342 -11.75 -25.53 -10.89
N GLU A 343 -11.31 -25.72 -12.14
CA GLU A 343 -11.82 -26.73 -13.07
C GLU A 343 -11.17 -28.12 -12.84
N ILE A 344 -10.19 -28.19 -11.93
CA ILE A 344 -9.52 -29.45 -11.57
C ILE A 344 -10.55 -30.40 -10.93
N ASP A 345 -10.58 -31.65 -11.38
CA ASP A 345 -11.42 -32.68 -10.79
C ASP A 345 -10.87 -33.13 -9.43
N SER A 346 -11.32 -32.46 -8.39
CA SER A 346 -10.96 -32.75 -7.00
C SER A 346 -12.14 -32.47 -6.07
N PRO A 347 -12.44 -33.35 -5.11
CA PRO A 347 -13.43 -33.09 -4.07
C PRO A 347 -13.16 -31.83 -3.25
N LEU A 348 -11.90 -31.39 -3.16
CA LEU A 348 -11.50 -30.19 -2.45
C LEU A 348 -11.96 -28.91 -3.16
N VAL A 349 -12.11 -28.92 -4.48
CA VAL A 349 -12.61 -27.75 -5.23
C VAL A 349 -14.02 -27.38 -4.76
N LYS A 350 -14.87 -28.37 -4.45
CA LYS A 350 -16.24 -28.13 -3.93
C LYS A 350 -16.26 -27.47 -2.55
N LYS A 351 -15.10 -27.42 -1.85
CA LYS A 351 -14.93 -26.77 -0.54
C LYS A 351 -14.34 -25.35 -0.67
N ILE A 352 -14.16 -24.83 -1.91
CA ILE A 352 -13.63 -23.48 -2.19
C ILE A 352 -14.78 -22.56 -2.61
N ILE A 353 -14.88 -21.41 -1.97
CA ILE A 353 -15.92 -20.40 -2.23
C ILE A 353 -15.24 -19.10 -2.68
N LEU A 354 -15.65 -18.59 -3.83
CA LEU A 354 -15.31 -17.25 -4.29
C LEU A 354 -16.43 -16.29 -3.84
N ALA A 355 -16.24 -15.61 -2.71
CA ALA A 355 -17.31 -14.88 -2.01
C ALA A 355 -17.48 -13.42 -2.50
N GLY A 356 -16.61 -12.93 -3.41
CA GLY A 356 -16.66 -11.53 -3.85
C GLY A 356 -16.23 -10.55 -2.75
N THR A 357 -16.70 -9.30 -2.84
CA THR A 357 -16.39 -8.23 -1.88
C THR A 357 -17.49 -8.08 -0.84
N PHE A 358 -17.17 -7.43 0.28
CA PHE A 358 -18.11 -7.12 1.34
C PHE A 358 -17.89 -5.67 1.85
N PRO A 359 -18.93 -5.03 2.42
CA PRO A 359 -18.80 -3.72 3.07
C PRO A 359 -17.89 -3.79 4.30
N ASN A 360 -17.06 -2.76 4.52
CA ASN A 360 -16.08 -2.74 5.62
C ASN A 360 -16.71 -2.84 7.02
N ASP A 361 -17.94 -2.40 7.21
CA ASP A 361 -18.68 -2.53 8.47
C ASP A 361 -19.08 -3.96 8.81
N GLN A 362 -19.08 -4.86 7.81
CA GLN A 362 -19.35 -6.29 8.00
C GLN A 362 -18.11 -7.11 8.36
N ILE A 363 -16.93 -6.50 8.43
CA ILE A 363 -15.66 -7.22 8.64
C ILE A 363 -15.67 -8.08 9.92
N GLY A 364 -16.32 -7.61 10.98
CA GLY A 364 -16.47 -8.38 12.23
C GLY A 364 -17.31 -9.64 12.04
N ASN A 365 -18.39 -9.58 11.25
CA ASN A 365 -19.21 -10.74 10.93
C ASN A 365 -18.41 -11.75 10.08
N ILE A 366 -17.64 -11.25 9.10
CA ILE A 366 -16.78 -12.10 8.28
C ILE A 366 -15.76 -12.85 9.16
N PHE A 367 -15.11 -12.15 10.11
CA PHE A 367 -14.16 -12.81 11.01
C PHE A 367 -14.79 -13.79 11.99
N GLN A 368 -16.10 -13.75 12.27
CA GLN A 368 -16.77 -14.82 13.03
C GLN A 368 -16.74 -16.16 12.30
N GLU A 369 -16.72 -16.13 10.98
CA GLU A 369 -16.73 -17.31 10.09
C GLU A 369 -15.31 -17.74 9.63
N ILE A 370 -14.24 -17.15 10.20
CA ILE A 370 -12.86 -17.44 9.84
C ILE A 370 -12.09 -17.96 11.05
N ASP A 371 -11.50 -19.15 10.93
CA ASP A 371 -10.63 -19.74 11.96
C ASP A 371 -9.16 -19.41 11.72
N VAL A 372 -8.75 -19.30 10.45
CA VAL A 372 -7.40 -18.89 10.07
C VAL A 372 -7.43 -18.03 8.81
N LEU A 373 -6.73 -16.89 8.85
CA LEU A 373 -6.51 -16.05 7.68
C LEU A 373 -5.19 -16.42 7.01
N VAL A 374 -5.18 -16.54 5.68
CA VAL A 374 -3.95 -16.76 4.91
C VAL A 374 -3.61 -15.52 4.10
N VAL A 375 -2.36 -15.05 4.20
CA VAL A 375 -1.84 -13.88 3.47
C VAL A 375 -0.60 -14.29 2.67
N PRO A 376 -0.81 -14.88 1.47
CA PRO A 376 0.25 -15.49 0.68
C PRO A 376 0.92 -14.51 -0.28
N SER A 377 1.09 -13.27 0.14
CA SER A 377 1.64 -12.19 -0.69
C SER A 377 3.07 -12.48 -1.13
N ARG A 378 3.37 -12.23 -2.41
CA ARG A 378 4.67 -12.43 -3.06
C ARG A 378 5.56 -11.19 -3.03
N TRP A 379 5.09 -10.08 -2.51
CA TRP A 379 5.77 -8.79 -2.49
C TRP A 379 5.97 -8.27 -1.06
N TYR A 380 6.79 -7.23 -0.92
CA TYR A 380 6.96 -6.56 0.37
C TYR A 380 5.67 -5.83 0.77
N GLU A 381 4.86 -6.48 1.58
CA GLU A 381 3.80 -5.79 2.28
C GLU A 381 4.40 -4.90 3.38
N ASN A 382 3.86 -3.70 3.54
CA ASN A 382 4.25 -2.87 4.68
C ASN A 382 3.60 -3.40 5.96
N THR A 383 2.34 -3.08 6.12
CA THR A 383 1.50 -3.56 7.20
C THR A 383 0.13 -3.80 6.61
N PRO A 384 -0.16 -5.02 6.13
CA PRO A 384 -1.48 -5.31 5.57
C PRO A 384 -2.54 -5.10 6.64
N LEU A 385 -3.47 -4.17 6.43
CA LEU A 385 -4.56 -3.89 7.39
C LEU A 385 -5.38 -5.15 7.69
N VAL A 386 -5.48 -6.09 6.73
CA VAL A 386 -6.18 -7.35 6.93
C VAL A 386 -5.48 -8.24 7.98
N ILE A 387 -4.15 -8.20 8.09
CA ILE A 387 -3.40 -8.88 9.16
C ILE A 387 -3.77 -8.28 10.51
N GLN A 388 -3.72 -6.95 10.64
CA GLN A 388 -4.11 -6.29 11.88
C GLN A 388 -5.59 -6.55 12.22
N SER A 389 -6.47 -6.60 11.21
CA SER A 389 -7.89 -6.95 11.40
C SER A 389 -8.05 -8.37 11.95
N ALA A 390 -7.32 -9.34 11.40
CA ALA A 390 -7.34 -10.73 11.88
C ALA A 390 -6.82 -10.83 13.31
N LEU A 391 -5.69 -10.17 13.63
CA LEU A 391 -5.14 -10.13 14.97
C LEU A 391 -6.12 -9.48 15.96
N ALA A 392 -6.75 -8.36 15.61
CA ALA A 392 -7.77 -7.72 16.45
C ALA A 392 -8.99 -8.62 16.69
N ALA A 393 -9.37 -9.43 15.70
CA ALA A 393 -10.42 -10.45 15.79
C ALA A 393 -9.96 -11.78 16.43
N LYS A 394 -8.73 -11.83 17.00
CA LYS A 394 -8.13 -13.05 17.57
C LYS A 394 -8.09 -14.23 16.60
N THR A 395 -7.92 -13.95 15.31
CA THR A 395 -7.81 -14.95 14.25
C THR A 395 -6.34 -15.19 13.92
N PRO A 396 -5.81 -16.41 14.13
CA PRO A 396 -4.46 -16.79 13.73
C PRO A 396 -4.23 -16.60 12.24
N ILE A 397 -2.96 -16.36 11.87
CA ILE A 397 -2.60 -16.05 10.49
C ILE A 397 -1.54 -17.02 9.99
N ILE A 398 -1.66 -17.46 8.73
CA ILE A 398 -0.55 -18.03 7.98
C ILE A 398 -0.12 -17.00 6.95
N ALA A 399 1.12 -16.53 7.01
CA ALA A 399 1.63 -15.52 6.11
C ALA A 399 2.95 -15.92 5.45
N THR A 400 3.23 -15.34 4.30
CA THR A 400 4.55 -15.45 3.67
C THR A 400 5.62 -14.88 4.60
N ASN A 401 6.74 -15.58 4.76
CA ASN A 401 7.90 -15.08 5.51
C ASN A 401 8.62 -13.99 4.70
N LEU A 402 8.00 -12.81 4.62
CA LEU A 402 8.47 -11.72 3.77
C LEU A 402 8.03 -10.35 4.32
N GLY A 403 8.99 -9.43 4.38
CA GLY A 403 8.73 -8.02 4.65
C GLY A 403 8.01 -7.74 5.95
N GLY A 404 7.07 -6.80 5.94
CA GLY A 404 6.30 -6.41 7.13
C GLY A 404 5.41 -7.52 7.68
N MET A 405 5.08 -8.55 6.89
CA MET A 405 4.32 -9.70 7.39
C MET A 405 5.11 -10.48 8.45
N SER A 406 6.40 -10.73 8.22
CA SER A 406 7.28 -11.44 9.18
C SER A 406 7.67 -10.59 10.40
N GLU A 407 7.43 -9.27 10.37
CA GLU A 407 7.56 -8.42 11.55
C GLU A 407 6.34 -8.53 12.48
N LEU A 408 5.14 -8.70 11.92
CA LEU A 408 3.88 -8.81 12.64
C LEU A 408 3.61 -10.23 13.13
N ILE A 409 3.96 -11.23 12.32
CA ILE A 409 3.69 -12.63 12.60
C ILE A 409 4.95 -13.33 13.15
N LYS A 410 4.85 -13.83 14.36
CA LYS A 410 5.87 -14.62 15.02
C LYS A 410 5.52 -16.10 14.88
N HIS A 411 6.33 -16.83 14.11
CA HIS A 411 6.08 -18.23 13.80
C HIS A 411 5.92 -19.09 15.06
N GLY A 412 4.79 -19.78 15.17
CA GLY A 412 4.45 -20.65 16.32
C GLY A 412 3.98 -19.92 17.58
N GLU A 413 3.93 -18.57 17.56
CA GLU A 413 3.44 -17.75 18.68
C GLU A 413 2.03 -17.21 18.40
N ASN A 414 1.86 -16.32 17.41
CA ASN A 414 0.58 -15.68 17.03
C ASN A 414 0.13 -16.04 15.62
N GLY A 415 0.88 -16.87 14.91
CA GLY A 415 0.61 -17.34 13.56
C GLY A 415 1.72 -18.24 13.05
N LEU A 416 1.64 -18.60 11.79
CA LEU A 416 2.63 -19.43 11.11
C LEU A 416 3.19 -18.68 9.88
N LEU A 417 4.46 -18.90 9.60
CA LEU A 417 5.13 -18.36 8.41
C LEU A 417 5.49 -19.51 7.47
N PHE A 418 5.41 -19.27 6.16
CA PHE A 418 5.82 -20.20 5.12
C PHE A 418 6.76 -19.51 4.11
N GLU A 419 7.47 -20.28 3.31
CA GLU A 419 8.46 -19.80 2.36
C GLU A 419 7.81 -19.04 1.19
N VAL A 420 8.48 -18.00 0.71
CA VAL A 420 8.01 -17.18 -0.41
C VAL A 420 7.78 -18.04 -1.65
N ASP A 421 6.60 -17.89 -2.26
CA ASP A 421 6.21 -18.55 -3.50
C ASP A 421 6.30 -20.09 -3.47
N ASN A 422 6.07 -20.68 -2.29
CA ASN A 422 6.14 -22.12 -2.04
C ASN A 422 4.80 -22.65 -1.50
N ASP A 423 3.98 -23.21 -2.38
CA ASP A 423 2.68 -23.78 -2.06
C ASP A 423 2.78 -25.06 -1.21
N ALA A 424 3.83 -25.87 -1.38
CA ALA A 424 4.08 -27.03 -0.53
C ALA A 424 4.41 -26.61 0.92
N SER A 425 5.21 -25.56 1.11
CA SER A 425 5.46 -24.99 2.44
C SER A 425 4.16 -24.44 3.07
N LEU A 426 3.29 -23.79 2.29
CA LEU A 426 1.97 -23.34 2.77
C LEU A 426 1.08 -24.53 3.15
N ALA A 427 1.01 -25.59 2.31
CA ALA A 427 0.24 -26.79 2.57
C ALA A 427 0.68 -27.49 3.87
N GLN A 428 1.98 -27.50 4.17
CA GLN A 428 2.50 -28.01 5.45
C GLN A 428 1.98 -27.21 6.64
N GLN A 429 1.92 -25.86 6.57
CA GLN A 429 1.39 -25.06 7.68
C GLN A 429 -0.12 -25.26 7.85
N LEU A 430 -0.88 -25.41 6.76
CA LEU A 430 -2.30 -25.77 6.81
C LEU A 430 -2.51 -27.13 7.45
N SER A 431 -1.73 -28.14 7.06
CA SER A 431 -1.78 -29.50 7.62
C SER A 431 -1.49 -29.52 9.13
N LYS A 432 -0.58 -28.68 9.62
CA LYS A 432 -0.33 -28.55 11.08
C LYS A 432 -1.59 -28.12 11.83
N LEU A 433 -2.33 -27.12 11.32
CA LEU A 433 -3.55 -26.63 11.97
C LEU A 433 -4.72 -27.63 11.86
N ILE A 434 -4.76 -28.41 10.79
CA ILE A 434 -5.77 -29.48 10.63
C ILE A 434 -5.55 -30.60 11.65
N ASN A 435 -4.30 -31.00 11.82
CA ASN A 435 -3.93 -32.13 12.67
C ASN A 435 -3.82 -31.77 14.17
N ASP A 436 -3.63 -30.50 14.50
CA ASP A 436 -3.46 -30.01 15.87
C ASP A 436 -4.40 -28.83 16.17
N LYS A 437 -5.58 -29.16 16.67
CA LYS A 437 -6.58 -28.17 17.12
C LYS A 437 -6.11 -27.34 18.32
N LEU A 438 -5.22 -27.89 19.18
CA LEU A 438 -4.67 -27.17 20.32
C LEU A 438 -3.70 -26.08 19.85
N LEU A 439 -2.97 -26.33 18.77
CA LEU A 439 -2.12 -25.31 18.15
C LEU A 439 -2.91 -24.08 17.70
N LEU A 440 -4.06 -24.28 17.03
CA LEU A 440 -4.91 -23.18 16.60
C LEU A 440 -5.37 -22.32 17.80
N ALA A 441 -5.86 -22.97 18.85
CA ALA A 441 -6.28 -22.28 20.08
C ALA A 441 -5.12 -21.57 20.78
N LYS A 442 -3.94 -22.19 20.83
CA LYS A 442 -2.71 -21.58 21.38
C LYS A 442 -2.34 -20.31 20.62
N LEU A 443 -2.30 -20.38 19.28
CA LEU A 443 -1.98 -19.22 18.45
C LEU A 443 -2.97 -18.07 18.69
N ALA A 444 -4.28 -18.35 18.72
CA ALA A 444 -5.32 -17.35 18.98
C ALA A 444 -5.18 -16.68 20.34
N ASN A 445 -4.88 -17.45 21.39
CA ASN A 445 -4.71 -16.94 22.75
C ASN A 445 -3.46 -16.06 22.90
N ASN A 446 -2.41 -16.33 22.16
CA ASN A 446 -1.16 -15.57 22.20
C ASN A 446 -1.23 -14.25 21.42
N ILE A 447 -2.26 -14.02 20.62
CA ILE A 447 -2.43 -12.74 19.92
C ILE A 447 -2.60 -11.62 20.94
N LYS A 448 -1.71 -10.62 20.89
CA LYS A 448 -1.77 -9.44 21.75
C LYS A 448 -2.83 -8.46 21.23
N PRO A 449 -3.31 -7.53 22.07
CA PRO A 449 -4.17 -6.44 21.60
C PRO A 449 -3.48 -5.61 20.51
N GLU A 450 -4.20 -5.31 19.44
CA GLU A 450 -3.72 -4.46 18.37
C GLU A 450 -3.72 -2.98 18.78
N ARG A 451 -2.83 -2.24 18.16
CA ARG A 451 -2.74 -0.79 18.33
C ARG A 451 -3.96 -0.12 17.73
N THR A 452 -4.59 0.78 18.50
CA THR A 452 -5.75 1.55 18.00
C THR A 452 -5.33 2.78 17.19
N ILE A 453 -6.25 3.32 16.38
CA ILE A 453 -6.06 4.60 15.67
C ILE A 453 -5.74 5.72 16.68
N ALA A 454 -6.41 5.77 17.82
CA ALA A 454 -6.14 6.76 18.86
C ALA A 454 -4.67 6.71 19.33
N GLN A 455 -4.16 5.52 19.63
CA GLN A 455 -2.76 5.35 20.05
C GLN A 455 -1.76 5.67 18.93
N MET A 456 -2.11 5.44 17.66
CA MET A 456 -1.29 5.90 16.54
C MET A 456 -1.26 7.42 16.49
N VAL A 457 -2.43 8.07 16.61
CA VAL A 457 -2.53 9.54 16.59
C VAL A 457 -1.80 10.17 17.77
N ASP A 458 -1.79 9.55 18.98
CA ASP A 458 -0.95 10.00 20.10
C ASP A 458 0.54 10.12 19.71
N SER A 459 1.03 9.16 18.94
CA SER A 459 2.42 9.20 18.47
C SER A 459 2.63 10.24 17.37
N LEU A 460 1.65 10.44 16.49
CA LEU A 460 1.69 11.47 15.45
C LEU A 460 1.63 12.87 16.07
N GLU A 461 0.78 13.11 17.06
CA GLU A 461 0.69 14.40 17.77
C GLU A 461 2.00 14.78 18.44
N LYS A 462 2.74 13.83 19.02
CA LYS A 462 4.08 14.09 19.56
C LYS A 462 5.04 14.60 18.48
N LEU A 463 4.94 14.12 17.25
CA LEU A 463 5.71 14.65 16.12
C LEU A 463 5.19 16.03 15.69
N TYR A 464 3.88 16.23 15.64
CA TYR A 464 3.28 17.52 15.29
C TYR A 464 3.74 18.62 16.24
N ILE A 465 3.69 18.38 17.54
CA ILE A 465 4.13 19.32 18.59
C ILE A 465 5.64 19.58 18.46
N ARG A 466 6.44 18.54 18.30
CA ARG A 466 7.91 18.66 18.14
C ARG A 466 8.29 19.55 16.95
N HIS A 467 7.50 19.54 15.88
CA HIS A 467 7.77 20.29 14.66
C HIS A 467 6.96 21.58 14.53
N GLY A 468 6.44 22.13 15.63
CA GLY A 468 5.94 23.50 15.70
C GLY A 468 4.43 23.67 15.74
N LEU A 469 3.64 22.60 15.77
CA LEU A 469 2.22 22.72 16.10
C LEU A 469 2.10 22.95 17.62
N GLN A 470 1.91 24.21 18.04
CA GLN A 470 1.87 24.56 19.47
C GLN A 470 0.77 23.76 20.20
N SER A 471 1.09 23.18 21.35
CA SER A 471 0.09 22.71 22.29
C SER A 471 -0.69 23.94 22.82
N GLU A 472 -2.02 23.86 22.92
CA GLU A 472 -2.74 24.83 23.74
C GLU A 472 -2.20 24.72 25.18
N PRO A 473 -1.99 25.83 25.89
CA PRO A 473 -1.64 25.75 27.30
C PRO A 473 -2.75 24.97 28.01
N GLU A 474 -2.38 23.97 28.81
CA GLU A 474 -3.32 23.34 29.75
C GLU A 474 -3.97 24.48 30.53
N ILE A 475 -5.30 24.62 30.39
CA ILE A 475 -6.07 25.49 31.28
C ILE A 475 -5.88 24.80 32.65
N SER A 476 -4.99 25.34 33.46
CA SER A 476 -4.92 24.94 34.86
C SER A 476 -6.26 25.30 35.48
N ASP A 477 -7.08 24.30 35.76
CA ASP A 477 -8.19 24.44 36.69
C ASP A 477 -7.62 24.82 38.05
N SER A 478 -7.41 26.13 38.21
CA SER A 478 -7.09 26.75 39.48
C SER A 478 -8.25 27.67 39.80
N ALA A 479 -9.24 27.15 40.47
CA ALA A 479 -10.06 27.87 41.45
C ALA A 479 -10.87 26.85 42.28
#